data_aad4292d92ae6dcfbad5e6830f3aa534
#
_entry.id   aad4292d92ae6dcfbad5e6830f3aa534
#
_cell.length_a   1.000
_cell.length_b   1.000
_cell.length_c   1.000
_cell.angle_alpha   90.00
_cell.angle_beta   90.00
_cell.angle_gamma   90.00
#
_symmetry.space_group_name_H-M   'P 1'
#
loop_
_entity.id
_entity.type
_entity.pdbx_description
1 polymer ?
#
loop_
_entity_poly.entity_id
_entity_poly.type
_entity_poly.pdbx_seq_one_letter_code
_entity_poly.pdbx_strand_id
1 'polypeptide(L)'
;MEKQIISKLLDWYATDKRDLPWRFIQKNNLPNPYYVFVSEYMLQQTTVSTVKTRFEEFIKKWPTLKDLVKITEPTILKFWSGLGYYSRARNLLKAAKIIDKNFKCKIPDKYEDLISLPGIGDYTAKAILGIGYNQPVMPLDANIERIFARLYAFKKPLIKIKKQLSNQADLFLSKKYSSNLIQSFMDYGSLICTPRNPNCSICKIQKYCLSYEKKIQNIIPIKVKKQKLKPKKS
;
A
#
# COMPACT_ATOMS: atom_id res chain seq x y z
N MET A 1 1.58 0.43 -24.74
CA MET A 1 2.46 -0.18 -23.72
C MET A 1 1.68 -0.42 -22.44
N GLU A 2 1.10 0.60 -21.81
CA GLU A 2 0.43 0.53 -20.50
C GLU A 2 -0.70 -0.51 -20.46
N LYS A 3 -1.58 -0.52 -21.45
CA LYS A 3 -2.68 -1.51 -21.56
C LYS A 3 -2.17 -2.96 -21.54
N GLN A 4 -1.04 -3.23 -22.19
CA GLN A 4 -0.43 -4.55 -22.23
C GLN A 4 0.23 -4.91 -20.89
N ILE A 5 0.84 -3.95 -20.21
CA ILE A 5 1.38 -4.14 -18.86
C ILE A 5 0.23 -4.45 -17.88
N ILE A 6 -0.86 -3.67 -17.94
CA ILE A 6 -2.07 -3.87 -17.12
C ILE A 6 -2.60 -5.29 -17.30
N SER A 7 -2.83 -5.74 -18.54
CA SER A 7 -3.32 -7.10 -18.82
C SER A 7 -2.41 -8.14 -18.20
N LYS A 8 -1.10 -8.08 -18.46
CA LYS A 8 -0.14 -9.06 -17.95
C LYS A 8 -0.06 -9.10 -16.42
N LEU A 9 -0.19 -7.95 -15.76
CA LEU A 9 -0.20 -7.88 -14.30
C LEU A 9 -1.49 -8.44 -13.72
N LEU A 10 -2.64 -8.18 -14.35
CA LEU A 10 -3.92 -8.73 -13.91
C LEU A 10 -3.98 -10.24 -14.13
N ASP A 11 -3.50 -10.75 -15.28
CA ASP A 11 -3.41 -12.18 -15.56
C ASP A 11 -2.53 -12.90 -14.53
N TRP A 12 -1.35 -12.34 -14.25
CA TRP A 12 -0.46 -12.86 -13.21
C TRP A 12 -1.12 -12.80 -11.82
N TYR A 13 -1.77 -11.69 -11.48
CA TYR A 13 -2.41 -11.52 -10.19
C TYR A 13 -3.55 -12.52 -9.95
N ALA A 14 -4.25 -12.92 -11.00
CA ALA A 14 -5.33 -13.90 -10.89
C ALA A 14 -4.85 -15.26 -10.36
N THR A 15 -3.61 -15.66 -10.69
CA THR A 15 -3.02 -16.97 -10.33
C THR A 15 -2.03 -16.91 -9.16
N ASP A 16 -1.23 -15.84 -9.08
CA ASP A 16 -0.04 -15.78 -8.23
C ASP A 16 -0.11 -14.76 -7.08
N LYS A 17 -1.29 -14.17 -6.85
CA LYS A 17 -1.48 -13.19 -5.76
C LYS A 17 -1.18 -13.79 -4.39
N ARG A 18 -0.66 -12.97 -3.48
CA ARG A 18 -0.49 -13.35 -2.08
C ARG A 18 -1.85 -13.54 -1.40
N ASP A 19 -1.97 -14.58 -0.61
CA ASP A 19 -3.11 -14.75 0.30
C ASP A 19 -2.91 -13.88 1.54
N LEU A 20 -3.70 -12.80 1.64
CA LEU A 20 -3.62 -11.82 2.73
C LEU A 20 -5.02 -11.60 3.33
N PRO A 21 -5.19 -11.70 4.66
CA PRO A 21 -6.50 -11.71 5.31
C PRO A 21 -7.31 -10.41 5.12
N TRP A 22 -6.66 -9.28 4.92
CA TRP A 22 -7.33 -7.99 4.62
C TRP A 22 -7.86 -7.86 3.19
N ARG A 23 -7.61 -8.88 2.35
CA ARG A 23 -8.15 -8.97 0.98
C ARG A 23 -9.46 -9.75 0.91
N PHE A 24 -10.10 -10.00 2.05
CA PHE A 24 -11.40 -10.66 2.08
C PHE A 24 -12.40 -9.94 1.19
N ILE A 25 -12.93 -10.69 0.20
CA ILE A 25 -13.81 -10.16 -0.84
C ILE A 25 -15.26 -10.18 -0.34
N GLN A 26 -15.93 -9.04 -0.44
CA GLN A 26 -17.36 -8.90 -0.17
C GLN A 26 -18.22 -9.32 -1.38
N LYS A 27 -19.56 -9.26 -1.22
CA LYS A 27 -20.53 -9.58 -2.28
C LYS A 27 -20.35 -8.75 -3.58
N ASN A 28 -19.75 -7.58 -3.49
CA ASN A 28 -19.43 -6.71 -4.64
C ASN A 28 -18.08 -7.04 -5.33
N ASN A 29 -17.46 -8.16 -5.00
CA ASN A 29 -16.14 -8.59 -5.46
C ASN A 29 -14.98 -7.64 -5.13
N LEU A 30 -15.12 -6.79 -4.11
CA LEU A 30 -14.08 -5.90 -3.62
C LEU A 30 -13.68 -6.26 -2.18
N PRO A 31 -12.42 -5.98 -1.79
CA PRO A 31 -12.01 -6.07 -0.40
C PRO A 31 -12.86 -5.18 0.50
N ASN A 32 -13.10 -5.64 1.73
CA ASN A 32 -13.84 -4.86 2.72
C ASN A 32 -13.09 -3.56 3.07
N PRO A 33 -13.67 -2.35 2.85
CA PRO A 33 -12.99 -1.09 3.15
C PRO A 33 -12.53 -0.94 4.61
N TYR A 34 -13.25 -1.53 5.57
CA TYR A 34 -12.83 -1.55 6.97
C TYR A 34 -11.56 -2.41 7.15
N TYR A 35 -11.45 -3.54 6.47
CA TYR A 35 -10.27 -4.39 6.53
C TYR A 35 -9.07 -3.71 5.89
N VAL A 36 -9.27 -3.04 4.75
CA VAL A 36 -8.22 -2.22 4.12
C VAL A 36 -7.77 -1.10 5.07
N PHE A 37 -8.72 -0.36 5.66
CA PHE A 37 -8.46 0.70 6.62
C PHE A 37 -7.60 0.22 7.81
N VAL A 38 -7.98 -0.87 8.46
CA VAL A 38 -7.24 -1.43 9.60
C VAL A 38 -5.86 -1.92 9.18
N SER A 39 -5.77 -2.65 8.06
CA SER A 39 -4.49 -3.19 7.58
C SER A 39 -3.49 -2.08 7.23
N GLU A 40 -3.95 -0.98 6.63
CA GLU A 40 -3.09 0.15 6.29
C GLU A 40 -2.45 0.79 7.53
N TYR A 41 -3.19 0.92 8.66
CA TYR A 41 -2.57 1.38 9.91
C TYR A 41 -1.57 0.37 10.48
N MET A 42 -1.86 -0.93 10.37
CA MET A 42 -0.96 -1.96 10.88
C MET A 42 0.32 -2.09 10.04
N LEU A 43 0.23 -1.91 8.73
CA LEU A 43 1.34 -2.06 7.79
C LEU A 43 2.30 -0.85 7.79
N GLN A 44 1.92 0.29 8.36
CA GLN A 44 2.85 1.42 8.51
C GLN A 44 4.11 0.97 9.28
N GLN A 45 5.26 0.90 8.60
CA GLN A 45 6.56 0.52 9.18
C GLN A 45 6.60 -0.87 9.87
N THR A 46 5.69 -1.77 9.47
CA THR A 46 5.65 -3.16 9.98
C THR A 46 5.57 -4.13 8.79
N THR A 47 6.23 -5.28 8.91
CA THR A 47 6.25 -6.28 7.84
C THR A 47 4.92 -7.00 7.68
N VAL A 48 4.63 -7.45 6.46
CA VAL A 48 3.40 -8.22 6.15
C VAL A 48 3.29 -9.47 7.02
N SER A 49 4.39 -10.19 7.24
CA SER A 49 4.40 -11.42 8.07
C SER A 49 3.96 -11.14 9.50
N THR A 50 4.45 -10.07 10.12
CA THR A 50 4.05 -9.67 11.47
C THR A 50 2.59 -9.23 11.53
N VAL A 51 2.12 -8.50 10.51
CA VAL A 51 0.75 -7.98 10.48
C VAL A 51 -0.28 -9.08 10.22
N LYS A 52 0.04 -10.12 9.43
CA LYS A 52 -0.92 -11.15 9.01
C LYS A 52 -1.65 -11.77 10.22
N THR A 53 -0.93 -12.36 11.16
CA THR A 53 -1.49 -12.99 12.36
C THR A 53 -2.22 -11.96 13.24
N ARG A 54 -1.61 -10.79 13.46
CA ARG A 54 -2.21 -9.75 14.33
C ARG A 54 -3.48 -9.16 13.72
N PHE A 55 -3.58 -9.09 12.41
CA PHE A 55 -4.79 -8.64 11.73
C PHE A 55 -5.94 -9.64 11.93
N GLU A 56 -5.69 -10.93 11.77
CA GLU A 56 -6.68 -11.99 11.99
C GLU A 56 -7.22 -11.95 13.43
N GLU A 57 -6.34 -11.83 14.42
CA GLU A 57 -6.73 -11.66 15.82
C GLU A 57 -7.54 -10.38 16.05
N PHE A 58 -7.18 -9.28 15.38
CA PHE A 58 -7.87 -8.00 15.49
C PHE A 58 -9.30 -8.10 14.96
N ILE A 59 -9.46 -8.63 13.77
CA ILE A 59 -10.78 -8.76 13.13
C ILE A 59 -11.67 -9.76 13.88
N LYS A 60 -11.09 -10.81 14.45
CA LYS A 60 -11.85 -11.73 15.34
C LYS A 60 -12.42 -11.01 16.57
N LYS A 61 -11.68 -10.05 17.14
CA LYS A 61 -12.13 -9.27 18.31
C LYS A 61 -13.06 -8.11 17.95
N TRP A 62 -12.78 -7.41 16.86
CA TRP A 62 -13.50 -6.23 16.41
C TRP A 62 -13.80 -6.34 14.91
N PRO A 63 -14.78 -7.17 14.55
CA PRO A 63 -15.09 -7.49 13.14
C PRO A 63 -15.63 -6.31 12.35
N THR A 64 -16.16 -5.30 13.02
CA THR A 64 -16.72 -4.10 12.39
C THR A 64 -16.20 -2.82 13.03
N LEU A 65 -16.35 -1.70 12.31
CA LEU A 65 -16.03 -0.38 12.86
C LEU A 65 -16.87 -0.08 14.11
N LYS A 66 -18.14 -0.54 14.15
CA LYS A 66 -19.01 -0.39 15.34
C LYS A 66 -18.44 -1.07 16.58
N ASP A 67 -17.73 -2.16 16.42
CA ASP A 67 -17.10 -2.86 17.54
C ASP A 67 -15.82 -2.14 17.97
N LEU A 68 -15.05 -1.64 17.01
CA LEU A 68 -13.83 -0.89 17.28
C LEU A 68 -14.07 0.41 18.05
N VAL A 69 -15.12 1.15 17.74
CA VAL A 69 -15.38 2.44 18.40
C VAL A 69 -15.78 2.33 19.88
N LYS A 70 -16.25 1.15 20.29
CA LYS A 70 -16.68 0.89 21.68
C LYS A 70 -15.52 0.69 22.64
N ILE A 71 -14.31 0.43 22.12
CA ILE A 71 -13.17 0.13 22.99
C ILE A 71 -12.47 1.39 23.50
N THR A 72 -11.74 1.24 24.59
CA THR A 72 -10.94 2.31 25.18
C THR A 72 -9.52 2.35 24.59
N GLU A 73 -8.82 3.48 24.77
CA GLU A 73 -7.44 3.59 24.33
C GLU A 73 -6.51 2.55 25.02
N PRO A 74 -6.58 2.31 26.32
CA PRO A 74 -5.80 1.23 26.95
C PRO A 74 -6.03 -0.13 26.31
N THR A 75 -7.27 -0.45 25.92
CA THR A 75 -7.62 -1.74 25.29
C THR A 75 -6.90 -1.93 23.95
N ILE A 76 -6.94 -0.93 23.08
CA ILE A 76 -6.25 -1.04 21.79
C ILE A 76 -4.74 -1.03 21.94
N LEU A 77 -4.18 -0.27 22.88
CA LEU A 77 -2.74 -0.24 23.16
C LEU A 77 -2.24 -1.58 23.67
N LYS A 78 -2.98 -2.23 24.58
CA LYS A 78 -2.67 -3.59 25.06
C LYS A 78 -2.64 -4.59 23.90
N PHE A 79 -3.64 -4.54 23.01
CA PHE A 79 -3.66 -5.39 21.83
C PHE A 79 -2.48 -5.11 20.89
N TRP A 80 -2.11 -3.83 20.71
CA TRP A 80 -1.06 -3.38 19.78
C TRP A 80 0.37 -3.74 20.24
N SER A 81 0.52 -4.26 21.46
CA SER A 81 1.83 -4.68 22.00
C SER A 81 2.54 -5.63 21.03
N GLY A 82 3.82 -5.37 20.78
CA GLY A 82 4.64 -6.11 19.81
C GLY A 82 4.62 -5.57 18.38
N LEU A 83 3.68 -4.71 18.00
CA LEU A 83 3.69 -4.05 16.68
C LEU A 83 4.54 -2.76 16.66
N GLY A 84 4.82 -2.17 17.81
CA GLY A 84 5.55 -0.89 17.91
C GLY A 84 4.75 0.32 17.37
N TYR A 85 5.38 1.50 17.44
CA TYR A 85 4.78 2.75 16.92
C TYR A 85 3.33 2.96 17.38
N TYR A 86 3.10 3.00 18.70
CA TYR A 86 1.79 3.05 19.34
C TYR A 86 0.90 4.23 18.93
N SER A 87 1.48 5.29 18.37
CA SER A 87 0.73 6.40 17.77
C SER A 87 -0.23 5.93 16.68
N ARG A 88 0.11 4.86 15.95
CA ARG A 88 -0.79 4.26 14.93
C ARG A 88 -2.05 3.69 15.54
N ALA A 89 -1.95 2.99 16.67
CA ALA A 89 -3.10 2.45 17.40
C ALA A 89 -4.02 3.58 17.88
N ARG A 90 -3.43 4.63 18.47
CA ARG A 90 -4.18 5.82 18.90
C ARG A 90 -4.88 6.49 17.73
N ASN A 91 -4.17 6.68 16.62
CA ASN A 91 -4.73 7.30 15.42
C ASN A 91 -5.83 6.45 14.79
N LEU A 92 -5.66 5.12 14.72
CA LEU A 92 -6.70 4.20 14.26
C LEU A 92 -7.99 4.35 15.07
N LEU A 93 -7.89 4.34 16.41
CA LEU A 93 -9.06 4.49 17.28
C LEU A 93 -9.69 5.88 17.16
N LYS A 94 -8.87 6.94 17.10
CA LYS A 94 -9.37 8.32 16.91
C LYS A 94 -10.08 8.47 15.57
N ALA A 95 -9.49 7.97 14.48
CA ALA A 95 -10.07 7.98 13.16
C ALA A 95 -11.40 7.19 13.13
N ALA A 96 -11.43 6.00 13.74
CA ALA A 96 -12.66 5.20 13.85
C ALA A 96 -13.80 5.96 14.54
N LYS A 97 -13.52 6.66 15.66
CA LYS A 97 -14.51 7.47 16.37
C LYS A 97 -15.00 8.67 15.55
N ILE A 98 -14.12 9.31 14.77
CA ILE A 98 -14.53 10.38 13.84
C ILE A 98 -15.42 9.81 12.74
N ILE A 99 -15.10 8.63 12.20
CA ILE A 99 -15.90 7.96 11.16
C ILE A 99 -17.28 7.58 11.72
N ASP A 100 -17.35 7.09 12.93
CA ASP A 100 -18.64 6.81 13.58
C ASP A 100 -19.51 8.06 13.68
N LYS A 101 -18.96 9.14 14.22
CA LYS A 101 -19.66 10.40 14.45
C LYS A 101 -20.13 11.07 13.14
N ASN A 102 -19.26 11.14 12.14
CA ASN A 102 -19.48 11.97 10.96
C ASN A 102 -19.97 11.18 9.73
N PHE A 103 -19.73 9.86 9.69
CA PHE A 103 -19.97 9.02 8.52
C PHE A 103 -20.80 7.76 8.84
N LYS A 104 -21.52 7.74 9.96
CA LYS A 104 -22.44 6.64 10.35
C LYS A 104 -21.75 5.27 10.30
N CYS A 105 -20.53 5.16 10.83
CA CYS A 105 -19.70 3.93 10.79
C CYS A 105 -19.36 3.40 9.37
N LYS A 106 -19.50 4.20 8.33
CA LYS A 106 -19.04 3.84 6.98
C LYS A 106 -17.69 4.48 6.70
N ILE A 107 -16.70 3.68 6.29
CA ILE A 107 -15.40 4.23 5.85
C ILE A 107 -15.65 5.22 4.72
N PRO A 108 -15.11 6.46 4.79
CA PRO A 108 -15.31 7.46 3.74
C PRO A 108 -14.78 7.00 2.38
N ASP A 109 -15.47 7.40 1.32
CA ASP A 109 -15.14 7.10 -0.07
C ASP A 109 -14.72 8.34 -0.88
N LYS A 110 -14.41 9.46 -0.18
CA LYS A 110 -13.84 10.69 -0.75
C LYS A 110 -12.45 10.93 -0.19
N TYR A 111 -11.57 11.44 -1.04
CA TYR A 111 -10.17 11.69 -0.69
C TYR A 111 -10.05 12.72 0.45
N GLU A 112 -10.78 13.82 0.37
CA GLU A 112 -10.76 14.91 1.33
C GLU A 112 -11.20 14.46 2.73
N ASP A 113 -12.21 13.60 2.79
CA ASP A 113 -12.70 13.04 4.04
C ASP A 113 -11.65 12.10 4.68
N LEU A 114 -11.03 11.25 3.86
CA LEU A 114 -10.01 10.32 4.34
C LEU A 114 -8.75 11.03 4.85
N ILE A 115 -8.25 12.04 4.10
CA ILE A 115 -7.01 12.73 4.49
C ILE A 115 -7.18 13.62 5.72
N SER A 116 -8.42 13.96 6.08
CA SER A 116 -8.74 14.67 7.32
C SER A 116 -8.61 13.80 8.58
N LEU A 117 -8.56 12.47 8.41
CA LEU A 117 -8.52 11.53 9.53
C LEU A 117 -7.10 11.38 10.11
N PRO A 118 -6.96 11.27 11.45
CA PRO A 118 -5.66 11.12 12.09
C PRO A 118 -4.89 9.91 11.58
N GLY A 119 -3.66 10.13 11.11
CA GLY A 119 -2.74 9.07 10.66
C GLY A 119 -2.98 8.59 9.23
N ILE A 120 -3.88 9.22 8.49
CA ILE A 120 -4.08 8.98 7.05
C ILE A 120 -3.37 10.06 6.25
N GLY A 121 -2.39 9.66 5.44
CA GLY A 121 -1.73 10.50 4.45
C GLY A 121 -2.19 10.15 3.02
N ASP A 122 -1.63 10.84 2.02
CA ASP A 122 -1.95 10.64 0.59
C ASP A 122 -1.95 9.17 0.16
N TYR A 123 -0.89 8.43 0.53
CA TYR A 123 -0.79 7.01 0.22
C TYR A 123 -1.95 6.20 0.82
N THR A 124 -2.20 6.33 2.12
CA THR A 124 -3.24 5.55 2.82
C THR A 124 -4.64 5.89 2.29
N ALA A 125 -4.92 7.17 2.04
CA ALA A 125 -6.18 7.60 1.45
C ALA A 125 -6.41 6.94 0.07
N LYS A 126 -5.41 7.00 -0.82
CA LYS A 126 -5.47 6.36 -2.14
C LYS A 126 -5.54 4.83 -2.06
N ALA A 127 -4.87 4.20 -1.09
CA ALA A 127 -4.97 2.76 -0.89
C ALA A 127 -6.40 2.33 -0.51
N ILE A 128 -7.04 3.05 0.42
CA ILE A 128 -8.42 2.79 0.80
C ILE A 128 -9.38 2.99 -0.39
N LEU A 129 -9.24 4.12 -1.12
CA LEU A 129 -10.08 4.43 -2.27
C LEU A 129 -9.90 3.42 -3.41
N GLY A 130 -8.66 3.13 -3.76
CA GLY A 130 -8.36 2.25 -4.88
C GLY A 130 -8.66 0.79 -4.59
N ILE A 131 -8.27 0.28 -3.42
CA ILE A 131 -8.45 -1.13 -3.07
C ILE A 131 -9.87 -1.41 -2.57
N GLY A 132 -10.37 -0.60 -1.63
CA GLY A 132 -11.67 -0.83 -1.00
C GLY A 132 -12.86 -0.36 -1.83
N TYR A 133 -12.68 0.68 -2.65
CA TYR A 133 -13.75 1.29 -3.44
C TYR A 133 -13.54 1.23 -4.95
N ASN A 134 -12.46 0.60 -5.41
CA ASN A 134 -12.11 0.48 -6.83
C ASN A 134 -12.03 1.83 -7.58
N GLN A 135 -11.75 2.91 -6.87
CA GLN A 135 -11.61 4.22 -7.51
C GLN A 135 -10.32 4.30 -8.34
N PRO A 136 -10.32 5.05 -9.45
CA PRO A 136 -9.16 5.15 -10.36
C PRO A 136 -8.07 6.04 -9.78
N VAL A 137 -7.38 5.53 -8.77
CA VAL A 137 -6.24 6.16 -8.10
C VAL A 137 -5.09 5.17 -8.00
N MET A 138 -3.85 5.65 -7.87
CA MET A 138 -2.67 4.80 -7.69
C MET A 138 -1.90 5.25 -6.43
N PRO A 139 -1.98 4.49 -5.33
CA PRO A 139 -1.14 4.72 -4.15
C PRO A 139 0.30 4.34 -4.48
N LEU A 140 1.25 5.25 -4.26
CA LEU A 140 2.66 5.00 -4.53
C LEU A 140 3.34 4.50 -3.24
N ASP A 141 3.37 3.17 -3.05
CA ASP A 141 4.21 2.53 -2.05
C ASP A 141 5.62 2.26 -2.59
N ALA A 142 6.52 1.80 -1.73
CA ALA A 142 7.89 1.50 -2.12
C ALA A 142 8.01 0.43 -3.22
N ASN A 143 7.01 -0.47 -3.36
CA ASN A 143 6.99 -1.49 -4.40
C ASN A 143 6.61 -0.87 -5.75
N ILE A 144 5.55 -0.10 -5.76
CA ILE A 144 5.04 0.58 -6.96
C ILE A 144 6.04 1.62 -7.46
N GLU A 145 6.57 2.47 -6.56
CA GLU A 145 7.62 3.44 -6.91
C GLU A 145 8.85 2.76 -7.54
N ARG A 146 9.28 1.62 -7.01
CA ARG A 146 10.40 0.85 -7.54
C ARG A 146 10.10 0.27 -8.92
N ILE A 147 8.90 -0.28 -9.13
CA ILE A 147 8.49 -0.80 -10.44
C ILE A 147 8.53 0.31 -11.48
N PHE A 148 7.88 1.46 -11.21
CA PHE A 148 7.88 2.58 -12.14
C PHE A 148 9.28 3.16 -12.38
N ALA A 149 10.10 3.29 -11.32
CA ALA A 149 11.47 3.73 -11.47
C ALA A 149 12.26 2.82 -12.42
N ARG A 150 12.03 1.51 -12.37
CA ARG A 150 12.69 0.54 -13.26
C ARG A 150 12.07 0.50 -14.64
N LEU A 151 10.74 0.52 -14.78
CA LEU A 151 10.08 0.55 -16.09
C LEU A 151 10.59 1.71 -16.94
N TYR A 152 10.72 2.89 -16.35
CA TYR A 152 11.11 4.11 -17.06
C TYR A 152 12.59 4.48 -16.88
N ALA A 153 13.39 3.62 -16.25
CA ALA A 153 14.84 3.81 -16.02
C ALA A 153 15.20 5.16 -15.40
N PHE A 154 14.46 5.61 -14.38
CA PHE A 154 14.72 6.89 -13.71
C PHE A 154 16.05 6.84 -12.93
N LYS A 155 17.03 7.65 -13.36
CA LYS A 155 18.39 7.70 -12.80
C LYS A 155 18.55 8.73 -11.67
N LYS A 156 17.48 9.11 -10.99
CA LYS A 156 17.48 10.02 -9.83
C LYS A 156 16.89 9.33 -8.60
N PRO A 157 17.26 9.73 -7.38
CA PRO A 157 16.63 9.21 -6.16
C PRO A 157 15.12 9.44 -6.15
N LEU A 158 14.34 8.47 -5.65
CA LEU A 158 12.87 8.50 -5.66
C LEU A 158 12.30 9.81 -5.09
N ILE A 159 12.90 10.34 -4.02
CA ILE A 159 12.46 11.59 -3.41
C ILE A 159 12.51 12.80 -4.37
N LYS A 160 13.41 12.76 -5.37
CA LYS A 160 13.57 13.84 -6.37
C LYS A 160 12.67 13.67 -7.59
N ILE A 161 11.99 12.53 -7.73
CA ILE A 161 11.18 12.20 -8.91
C ILE A 161 9.72 11.88 -8.56
N LYS A 162 9.23 12.24 -7.37
CA LYS A 162 7.86 11.95 -6.95
C LYS A 162 6.80 12.40 -7.95
N LYS A 163 6.93 13.63 -8.48
CA LYS A 163 6.02 14.14 -9.51
C LYS A 163 6.07 13.30 -10.81
N GLN A 164 7.28 12.88 -11.22
CA GLN A 164 7.44 12.04 -12.41
C GLN A 164 6.82 10.66 -12.19
N LEU A 165 7.00 10.07 -10.98
CA LEU A 165 6.38 8.80 -10.63
C LEU A 165 4.84 8.90 -10.63
N SER A 166 4.30 9.99 -10.08
CA SER A 166 2.84 10.24 -10.11
C SER A 166 2.33 10.33 -11.54
N ASN A 167 2.98 11.13 -12.40
CA ASN A 167 2.57 11.26 -13.80
C ASN A 167 2.60 9.91 -14.54
N GLN A 168 3.57 9.04 -14.24
CA GLN A 168 3.60 7.71 -14.85
C GLN A 168 2.52 6.79 -14.25
N ALA A 169 2.23 6.92 -12.97
CA ALA A 169 1.17 6.16 -12.31
C ALA A 169 -0.22 6.48 -12.90
N ASP A 170 -0.46 7.75 -13.27
CA ASP A 170 -1.71 8.20 -13.86
C ASP A 170 -2.01 7.51 -15.20
N LEU A 171 -1.00 7.04 -15.93
CA LEU A 171 -1.17 6.26 -17.16
C LEU A 171 -1.73 4.85 -16.93
N PHE A 172 -1.72 4.39 -15.68
CA PHE A 172 -2.22 3.07 -15.27
C PHE A 172 -3.55 3.12 -14.54
N LEU A 173 -4.19 4.28 -14.46
CA LEU A 173 -5.49 4.40 -13.80
C LEU A 173 -6.57 3.61 -14.55
N SER A 174 -7.41 2.90 -13.81
CA SER A 174 -8.48 2.09 -14.36
C SER A 174 -9.74 2.20 -13.51
N LYS A 175 -10.86 2.59 -14.10
CA LYS A 175 -12.17 2.57 -13.43
C LYS A 175 -12.66 1.13 -13.19
N LYS A 176 -12.25 0.18 -14.02
CA LYS A 176 -12.76 -1.21 -13.97
C LYS A 176 -11.96 -2.10 -13.02
N TYR A 177 -10.64 -1.93 -12.98
CA TYR A 177 -9.74 -2.90 -12.35
C TYR A 177 -8.82 -2.27 -11.28
N SER A 178 -9.14 -1.08 -10.77
CA SER A 178 -8.24 -0.34 -9.87
C SER A 178 -7.79 -1.17 -8.68
N SER A 179 -8.73 -1.81 -7.98
CA SER A 179 -8.45 -2.63 -6.81
C SER A 179 -7.45 -3.76 -7.11
N ASN A 180 -7.73 -4.58 -8.12
CA ASN A 180 -6.86 -5.70 -8.48
C ASN A 180 -5.52 -5.20 -9.05
N LEU A 181 -5.52 -4.12 -9.82
CA LEU A 181 -4.32 -3.57 -10.42
C LEU A 181 -3.35 -3.01 -9.38
N ILE A 182 -3.84 -2.25 -8.40
CA ILE A 182 -3.03 -1.74 -7.29
C ILE A 182 -2.40 -2.90 -6.53
N GLN A 183 -3.21 -3.88 -6.15
CA GLN A 183 -2.73 -5.04 -5.41
C GLN A 183 -1.76 -5.88 -6.24
N SER A 184 -1.98 -5.98 -7.56
CA SER A 184 -1.05 -6.67 -8.46
C SER A 184 0.32 -6.00 -8.50
N PHE A 185 0.39 -4.68 -8.60
CA PHE A 185 1.66 -3.95 -8.52
C PHE A 185 2.37 -4.16 -7.18
N MET A 186 1.65 -4.09 -6.06
CA MET A 186 2.20 -4.31 -4.73
C MET A 186 2.80 -5.71 -4.59
N ASP A 187 2.08 -6.74 -5.05
CA ASP A 187 2.53 -8.13 -5.00
C ASP A 187 3.68 -8.40 -5.97
N TYR A 188 3.56 -7.86 -7.17
CA TYR A 188 4.61 -8.01 -8.18
C TYR A 188 5.93 -7.38 -7.74
N GLY A 189 5.85 -6.21 -7.08
CA GLY A 189 7.00 -5.58 -6.47
C GLY A 189 7.61 -6.40 -5.32
N SER A 190 6.76 -7.06 -4.54
CA SER A 190 7.21 -7.89 -3.41
C SER A 190 7.81 -9.22 -3.86
N LEU A 191 7.27 -9.86 -4.89
CA LEU A 191 7.60 -11.24 -5.28
C LEU A 191 8.54 -11.33 -6.49
N ILE A 192 8.40 -10.44 -7.46
CA ILE A 192 9.12 -10.49 -8.74
C ILE A 192 10.11 -9.34 -8.86
N CYS A 193 9.64 -8.10 -8.81
CA CYS A 193 10.48 -6.90 -8.95
C CYS A 193 11.07 -6.47 -7.61
N THR A 194 11.72 -7.39 -6.91
CA THR A 194 12.27 -7.23 -5.57
C THR A 194 13.33 -6.12 -5.46
N PRO A 195 13.60 -5.55 -4.25
CA PRO A 195 14.59 -4.49 -4.06
C PRO A 195 16.02 -4.88 -4.47
N ARG A 196 16.40 -6.13 -4.19
CA ARG A 196 17.70 -6.72 -4.55
C ARG A 196 17.45 -7.93 -5.43
N ASN A 197 18.28 -8.11 -6.45
CA ASN A 197 18.20 -9.25 -7.35
C ASN A 197 16.77 -9.53 -7.86
N PRO A 198 16.13 -8.59 -8.60
CA PRO A 198 14.79 -8.80 -9.12
C PRO A 198 14.76 -10.01 -10.07
N ASN A 199 13.68 -10.77 -10.02
CA ASN A 199 13.49 -12.01 -10.76
C ASN A 199 13.09 -11.71 -12.23
N CYS A 200 14.00 -11.08 -12.97
CA CYS A 200 13.72 -10.61 -14.32
C CYS A 200 13.47 -11.74 -15.33
N SER A 201 14.02 -12.94 -15.11
CA SER A 201 13.83 -14.09 -16.02
C SER A 201 12.36 -14.56 -16.11
N ILE A 202 11.60 -14.41 -15.04
CA ILE A 202 10.17 -14.78 -15.00
C ILE A 202 9.24 -13.56 -15.09
N CYS A 203 9.81 -12.36 -15.27
CA CYS A 203 9.05 -11.11 -15.26
C CYS A 203 8.17 -10.96 -16.51
N LYS A 204 6.85 -11.01 -16.36
CA LYS A 204 5.88 -10.91 -17.47
C LYS A 204 5.88 -9.56 -18.19
N ILE A 205 6.44 -8.51 -17.54
CA ILE A 205 6.54 -7.16 -18.10
C ILE A 205 7.98 -6.78 -18.46
N GLN A 206 8.90 -7.75 -18.49
CA GLN A 206 10.33 -7.55 -18.78
C GLN A 206 10.58 -6.78 -20.08
N LYS A 207 9.89 -7.13 -21.16
CA LYS A 207 10.06 -6.52 -22.49
C LYS A 207 9.71 -5.04 -22.55
N TYR A 208 9.00 -4.52 -21.55
CA TYR A 208 8.66 -3.10 -21.43
C TYR A 208 9.58 -2.34 -20.48
N CYS A 209 10.52 -3.04 -19.84
CA CYS A 209 11.34 -2.48 -18.76
C CYS A 209 12.63 -1.88 -19.30
N LEU A 210 12.70 -0.55 -19.38
CA LEU A 210 13.89 0.16 -19.85
C LEU A 210 15.13 -0.08 -18.97
N SER A 211 14.95 -0.34 -17.67
CA SER A 211 16.08 -0.69 -16.80
C SER A 211 16.66 -2.07 -17.12
N TYR A 212 15.82 -3.03 -17.50
CA TYR A 212 16.27 -4.34 -17.93
C TYR A 212 17.01 -4.27 -19.26
N GLU A 213 16.43 -3.60 -20.25
CA GLU A 213 17.07 -3.35 -21.54
C GLU A 213 18.47 -2.73 -21.40
N LYS A 214 18.60 -1.74 -20.49
CA LYS A 214 19.85 -1.04 -20.21
C LYS A 214 20.76 -1.76 -19.21
N LYS A 215 20.40 -2.95 -18.72
CA LYS A 215 21.13 -3.75 -17.71
C LYS A 215 21.41 -2.99 -16.40
N ILE A 216 20.50 -2.09 -15.98
CA ILE A 216 20.63 -1.25 -14.76
C ILE A 216 19.57 -1.54 -13.69
N GLN A 217 18.79 -2.61 -13.81
CA GLN A 217 17.71 -2.96 -12.89
C GLN A 217 18.17 -3.18 -11.44
N ASN A 218 19.41 -3.55 -11.21
CA ASN A 218 19.99 -3.71 -9.88
C ASN A 218 20.47 -2.38 -9.26
N ILE A 219 20.66 -1.35 -10.08
CA ILE A 219 21.10 -0.01 -9.66
C ILE A 219 19.87 0.86 -9.32
N ILE A 220 18.76 0.67 -10.03
CA ILE A 220 17.52 1.45 -9.86
C ILE A 220 16.59 0.75 -8.87
N PRO A 221 15.99 1.51 -7.95
CA PRO A 221 16.07 2.96 -7.75
C PRO A 221 17.38 3.43 -7.10
N ILE A 222 17.83 4.62 -7.51
CA ILE A 222 19.04 5.23 -6.96
C ILE A 222 18.84 5.58 -5.49
N LYS A 223 19.75 5.12 -4.64
CA LYS A 223 19.72 5.42 -3.19
C LYS A 223 20.36 6.80 -2.91
N VAL A 224 19.76 7.54 -2.00
CA VAL A 224 20.40 8.73 -1.44
C VAL A 224 21.57 8.28 -0.56
N LYS A 225 22.75 8.77 -0.80
CA LYS A 225 23.89 8.57 0.13
C LYS A 225 23.51 9.25 1.45
N LYS A 226 23.41 8.49 2.53
CA LYS A 226 23.30 9.08 3.88
C LYS A 226 24.56 9.90 4.13
N GLN A 227 24.44 11.21 4.34
CA GLN A 227 25.53 11.98 4.91
C GLN A 227 25.84 11.41 6.29
N LYS A 228 27.07 10.95 6.51
CA LYS A 228 27.55 10.62 7.84
C LYS A 228 27.46 11.88 8.68
N LEU A 229 26.57 11.92 9.66
CA LEU A 229 26.58 12.99 10.69
C LEU A 229 27.98 12.96 11.32
N LYS A 230 28.70 14.09 11.21
CA LYS A 230 29.95 14.26 11.97
C LYS A 230 29.60 14.12 13.45
N PRO A 231 30.35 13.36 14.25
CA PRO A 231 30.12 13.31 15.68
C PRO A 231 30.22 14.75 16.23
N LYS A 232 29.21 15.17 16.99
CA LYS A 232 29.31 16.42 17.74
C LYS A 232 30.49 16.26 18.68
N LYS A 233 31.51 17.10 18.51
CA LYS A 233 32.57 17.26 19.51
C LYS A 233 31.88 17.75 20.78
N SER A 234 31.93 16.93 21.83
CA SER A 234 31.60 17.30 23.21
C SER A 234 32.66 18.25 23.73
#